data_8551074296df5d4ffc5eea1f5154c8de
#
_entry.id   8551074296df5d4ffc5eea1f5154c8de
#
_cell.length_a   1.000
_cell.length_b   1.000
_cell.length_c   1.000
_cell.angle_alpha   90.00
_cell.angle_beta   90.00
_cell.angle_gamma   90.00
#
_symmetry.space_group_name_H-M   'P 1'
#
loop_
_entity.id
_entity.type
_entity.pdbx_description
1 polymer ?
#
loop_
_entity_poly.entity_id
_entity_poly.type
_entity_poly.pdbx_seq_one_letter_code
_entity_poly.pdbx_strand_id
1 'polypeptide(L)'
;SHINDALVRGGVAVVRLFYEVEHYALITGASEGRVHLFDPYYLAEPELEFLRAGIAVTLAYPHSYNRIAPFDVFNRETQELYAFGAVDSREAVLLFDERTRRTADDTIEYFI
;
A
#
# COMPACT_ATOMS: atom_id res chain seq x y z
N SER A 1 2.38 6.77 -11.12
CA SER A 1 3.48 6.39 -10.22
C SER A 1 3.93 4.96 -10.50
N HIS A 2 5.08 4.60 -10.01
CA HIS A 2 5.63 3.24 -10.17
C HIS A 2 4.72 2.18 -9.54
N ILE A 3 4.10 2.49 -8.41
CA ILE A 3 3.16 1.56 -7.77
C ILE A 3 1.95 1.32 -8.65
N ASN A 4 1.34 2.37 -9.18
CA ASN A 4 0.19 2.22 -10.07
C ASN A 4 0.55 1.41 -11.31
N ASP A 5 1.69 1.67 -11.89
CA ASP A 5 2.17 0.94 -13.07
C ASP A 5 2.38 -0.55 -12.75
N ALA A 6 2.93 -0.86 -11.59
CA ALA A 6 3.10 -2.24 -11.15
C ALA A 6 1.75 -2.95 -10.97
N LEU A 7 0.79 -2.29 -10.32
CA LEU A 7 -0.55 -2.86 -10.10
C LEU A 7 -1.28 -3.13 -11.42
N VAL A 8 -1.20 -2.20 -12.36
CA VAL A 8 -1.81 -2.38 -13.70
C VAL A 8 -1.24 -3.60 -14.40
N ARG A 9 0.03 -3.91 -14.20
CA ARG A 9 0.70 -5.08 -14.77
C ARG A 9 0.54 -6.36 -13.94
N GLY A 10 -0.27 -6.32 -12.89
CA GLY A 10 -0.51 -7.49 -12.05
C GLY A 10 0.53 -7.71 -10.96
N GLY A 11 1.41 -6.75 -10.74
CA GLY A 11 2.38 -6.79 -9.66
C GLY A 11 1.80 -6.29 -8.35
N VAL A 12 2.61 -6.33 -7.31
CA VAL A 12 2.27 -5.80 -5.98
C VAL A 12 3.42 -4.98 -5.45
N ALA A 13 3.17 -4.15 -4.44
CA ALA A 13 4.20 -3.31 -3.87
C ALA A 13 4.27 -3.49 -2.35
N VAL A 14 5.46 -3.78 -1.84
CA VAL A 14 5.74 -3.68 -0.40
C VAL A 14 6.13 -2.24 -0.13
N VAL A 15 5.42 -1.58 0.77
CA VAL A 15 5.64 -0.16 1.08
C VAL A 15 5.93 0.04 2.56
N ARG A 16 6.75 1.04 2.85
CA ARG A 16 6.94 1.52 4.21
C ARG A 16 5.96 2.65 4.46
N LEU A 17 5.23 2.54 5.56
CA LEU A 17 4.27 3.56 5.98
C LEU A 17 4.34 3.72 7.49
N PHE A 18 3.63 4.69 8.04
CA PHE A 18 3.62 4.93 9.47
C PHE A 18 2.40 4.33 10.14
N TYR A 19 2.64 3.61 11.21
CA TYR A 19 1.62 3.11 12.11
C TYR A 19 2.22 3.11 13.51
N GLU A 20 2.18 4.27 14.16
CA GLU A 20 2.88 4.61 15.42
C GLU A 20 4.40 4.63 15.23
N VAL A 21 4.93 3.64 14.53
CA VAL A 21 6.32 3.52 14.13
C VAL A 21 6.38 3.19 12.65
N GLU A 22 7.58 3.02 12.11
CA GLU A 22 7.74 2.52 10.75
C GLU A 22 7.12 1.13 10.63
N HIS A 23 6.36 0.92 9.57
CA HIS A 23 5.58 -0.30 9.37
C HIS A 23 5.57 -0.65 7.88
N TYR A 24 5.52 -1.93 7.57
CA TYR A 24 5.49 -2.40 6.18
C TYR A 24 4.16 -3.07 5.88
N ALA A 25 3.64 -2.79 4.71
CA ALA A 25 2.41 -3.40 4.22
C ALA A 25 2.53 -3.68 2.72
N LEU A 26 1.65 -4.51 2.21
CA LEU A 26 1.65 -4.93 0.81
C LEU A 26 0.46 -4.31 0.10
N ILE A 27 0.71 -3.45 -0.88
CA ILE A 27 -0.34 -2.92 -1.75
C ILE A 27 -0.61 -3.96 -2.83
N THR A 28 -1.85 -4.42 -2.91
CA THR A 28 -2.26 -5.50 -3.83
C THR A 28 -3.22 -5.03 -4.91
N GLY A 29 -3.78 -3.83 -4.80
CA GLY A 29 -4.70 -3.31 -5.79
C GLY A 29 -5.09 -1.87 -5.55
N ALA A 30 -5.78 -1.29 -6.49
CA ALA A 30 -6.33 0.05 -6.37
C ALA A 30 -7.59 0.15 -7.23
N SER A 31 -8.58 0.90 -6.78
CA SER A 31 -9.83 1.08 -7.48
C SER A 31 -10.56 2.31 -6.95
N GLU A 32 -11.04 3.17 -7.85
CA GLU A 32 -11.90 4.30 -7.49
C GLU A 32 -11.32 5.24 -6.42
N GLY A 33 -10.03 5.54 -6.52
CA GLY A 33 -9.36 6.44 -5.58
C GLY A 33 -9.03 5.79 -4.24
N ARG A 34 -9.16 4.48 -4.14
CA ARG A 34 -8.85 3.71 -2.94
C ARG A 34 -7.76 2.69 -3.22
N VAL A 35 -6.99 2.40 -2.20
CA VAL A 35 -5.91 1.42 -2.25
C VAL A 35 -6.31 0.21 -1.42
N HIS A 36 -6.11 -0.97 -2.00
CA HIS A 36 -6.28 -2.25 -1.31
C HIS A 36 -4.91 -2.70 -0.83
N LEU A 37 -4.78 -2.95 0.46
CA LEU A 37 -3.51 -3.40 1.01
C LEU A 37 -3.69 -4.54 2.00
N PHE A 38 -2.65 -5.35 2.10
CA PHE A 38 -2.53 -6.35 3.15
C PHE A 38 -1.57 -5.83 4.20
N ASP A 39 -2.09 -5.63 5.41
CA ASP A 39 -1.32 -5.25 6.57
C ASP A 39 -1.18 -6.50 7.45
N PRO A 40 0.04 -6.94 7.75
CA PRO A 40 0.22 -8.13 8.58
C PRO A 40 -0.23 -7.97 10.02
N TYR A 41 -0.45 -6.74 10.48
CA TYR A 41 -1.01 -6.52 11.81
C TYR A 41 -2.51 -6.83 11.82
N TYR A 42 -2.89 -7.90 12.49
CA TYR A 42 -4.27 -8.37 12.50
C TYR A 42 -5.20 -7.43 13.27
N LEU A 43 -6.28 -7.04 12.63
CA LEU A 43 -7.40 -6.32 13.25
C LEU A 43 -8.70 -6.95 12.75
N ALA A 44 -9.58 -7.31 13.67
CA ALA A 44 -10.93 -7.78 13.31
C ALA A 44 -11.86 -6.60 12.99
N GLU A 45 -11.59 -5.44 13.60
CA GLU A 45 -12.38 -4.23 13.45
C GLU A 45 -11.44 -3.03 13.37
N PRO A 46 -11.85 -1.93 12.71
CA PRO A 46 -10.99 -0.75 12.63
C PRO A 46 -10.87 -0.05 13.99
N GLU A 47 -9.66 0.38 14.30
CA GLU A 47 -9.41 1.27 15.42
C GLU A 47 -9.98 2.66 15.13
N LEU A 48 -10.14 3.49 16.16
CA LEU A 48 -10.70 4.83 16.01
C LEU A 48 -9.92 5.69 15.01
N GLU A 49 -8.60 5.59 15.00
CA GLU A 49 -7.75 6.31 14.05
C GLU A 49 -8.05 5.90 12.61
N PHE A 50 -8.32 4.63 12.38
CA PHE A 50 -8.68 4.09 11.07
C PHE A 50 -10.01 4.69 10.60
N LEU A 51 -10.99 4.71 11.49
CA LEU A 51 -12.30 5.29 11.17
C LEU A 51 -12.17 6.77 10.81
N ARG A 52 -11.37 7.52 11.54
CA ARG A 52 -11.14 8.94 11.28
C ARG A 52 -10.43 9.19 9.96
N ALA A 53 -9.56 8.29 9.56
CA ALA A 53 -8.83 8.37 8.30
C ALA A 53 -9.61 7.81 7.11
N GLY A 54 -10.77 7.20 7.34
CA GLY A 54 -11.56 6.56 6.30
C GLY A 54 -10.99 5.23 5.83
N ILE A 55 -10.19 4.56 6.68
CA ILE A 55 -9.60 3.26 6.39
C ILE A 55 -10.53 2.16 6.88
N ALA A 56 -10.92 1.27 5.96
CA ALA A 56 -11.76 0.12 6.27
C ALA A 56 -10.92 -1.12 6.55
N VAL A 57 -11.39 -1.95 7.48
CA VAL A 57 -10.83 -3.27 7.77
C VAL A 57 -11.79 -4.32 7.24
N THR A 58 -11.27 -5.32 6.55
CA THR A 58 -12.07 -6.43 6.02
C THR A 58 -11.36 -7.76 6.23
N LEU A 59 -12.14 -8.81 6.48
CA LEU A 59 -11.63 -10.18 6.58
C LEU A 59 -12.15 -11.06 5.44
N ALA A 60 -12.83 -10.45 4.47
CA ALA A 60 -13.49 -11.18 3.38
C ALA A 60 -12.54 -11.68 2.31
N TYR A 61 -11.30 -11.16 2.25
CA TYR A 61 -10.34 -11.44 1.18
C TYR A 61 -8.99 -11.85 1.75
N PRO A 62 -8.89 -12.95 2.53
CA PRO A 62 -7.70 -13.27 3.32
C PRO A 62 -6.43 -13.53 2.51
N HIS A 63 -6.55 -13.79 1.21
CA HIS A 63 -5.40 -14.04 0.34
C HIS A 63 -5.05 -12.84 -0.55
N SER A 64 -5.65 -11.69 -0.32
CA SER A 64 -5.44 -10.51 -1.15
C SER A 64 -5.22 -9.26 -0.32
N TYR A 65 -6.23 -8.82 0.43
CA TYR A 65 -6.10 -7.59 1.21
C TYR A 65 -7.00 -7.62 2.45
N ASN A 66 -6.63 -6.84 3.44
CA ASN A 66 -7.41 -6.71 4.69
C ASN A 66 -7.63 -5.25 5.09
N ARG A 67 -7.20 -4.32 4.25
CA ARG A 67 -7.45 -2.88 4.44
C ARG A 67 -7.84 -2.25 3.12
N ILE A 68 -8.73 -1.27 3.19
CA ILE A 68 -9.06 -0.41 2.07
C ILE A 68 -8.92 1.02 2.56
N ALA A 69 -8.05 1.80 1.92
CA ALA A 69 -7.72 3.15 2.39
C ALA A 69 -7.82 4.16 1.25
N PRO A 70 -8.27 5.40 1.54
CA PRO A 70 -8.24 6.46 0.54
C PRO A 70 -6.81 6.72 0.07
N PHE A 71 -6.64 6.99 -1.21
CA PHE A 71 -5.33 7.21 -1.80
C PHE A 71 -4.56 8.35 -1.13
N ASP A 72 -5.22 9.43 -0.77
CA ASP A 72 -4.57 10.62 -0.21
C ASP A 72 -3.96 10.38 1.17
N VAL A 73 -4.40 9.37 1.90
CA VAL A 73 -3.80 9.00 3.19
C VAL A 73 -2.32 8.69 3.03
N PHE A 74 -1.95 7.99 1.96
CA PHE A 74 -0.57 7.57 1.72
C PHE A 74 0.34 8.72 1.31
N ASN A 75 -0.20 9.73 0.62
CA ASN A 75 0.61 10.83 0.09
C ASN A 75 0.99 11.90 1.11
N ARG A 76 0.61 11.75 2.34
CA ARG A 76 0.98 12.70 3.40
C ARG A 76 2.46 12.62 3.68
N GLU A 77 3.08 13.77 3.86
CA GLU A 77 4.50 13.86 4.18
C GLU A 77 4.79 13.82 5.68
N THR A 78 3.76 13.93 6.50
CA THR A 78 3.84 13.85 7.96
C THR A 78 3.75 12.40 8.42
N GLN A 79 4.08 12.13 9.69
CA GLN A 79 4.06 10.78 10.26
C GLN A 79 2.66 10.40 10.78
N GLU A 80 1.65 10.63 9.96
CA GLU A 80 0.29 10.23 10.27
C GLU A 80 0.04 8.77 9.87
N LEU A 81 -1.05 8.19 10.38
CA LEU A 81 -1.42 6.81 10.11
C LEU A 81 -1.39 6.51 8.61
N TYR A 82 -0.64 5.49 8.23
CA TYR A 82 -0.44 4.99 6.87
C TYR A 82 0.20 5.97 5.88
N ALA A 83 0.66 7.12 6.33
CA ALA A 83 1.37 8.04 5.46
C ALA A 83 2.73 7.46 5.02
N PHE A 84 3.12 7.72 3.78
CA PHE A 84 4.45 7.37 3.30
C PHE A 84 5.55 8.25 3.92
N GLY A 85 5.18 9.43 4.40
CA GLY A 85 6.11 10.36 4.98
C GLY A 85 6.80 11.24 3.96
N ALA A 86 7.91 11.84 4.35
CA ALA A 86 8.68 12.76 3.50
C ALA A 86 9.05 12.10 2.17
N VAL A 87 8.89 12.83 1.08
CA VAL A 87 9.10 12.30 -0.29
C VAL A 87 10.47 11.63 -0.44
N ASP A 88 11.52 12.24 0.13
CA ASP A 88 12.88 11.71 0.02
C ASP A 88 13.12 10.42 0.80
N SER A 89 12.21 10.07 1.69
CA SER A 89 12.33 8.88 2.56
C SER A 89 11.39 7.75 2.18
N ARG A 90 10.61 7.92 1.11
CA ARG A 90 9.65 6.91 0.69
C ARG A 90 10.33 5.70 0.07
N GLU A 91 9.86 4.52 0.45
CA GLU A 91 10.39 3.26 -0.03
C GLU A 91 9.28 2.35 -0.52
N ALA A 92 9.52 1.70 -1.64
CA ALA A 92 8.67 0.61 -2.13
C ALA A 92 9.52 -0.43 -2.85
N VAL A 93 9.14 -1.69 -2.71
CA VAL A 93 9.68 -2.79 -3.50
C VAL A 93 8.55 -3.32 -4.36
N LEU A 94 8.74 -3.29 -5.67
CA LEU A 94 7.75 -3.76 -6.63
C LEU A 94 8.02 -5.23 -6.94
N LEU A 95 7.01 -6.07 -6.74
CA LEU A 95 7.12 -7.51 -6.90
C LEU A 95 6.23 -7.99 -8.05
N PHE A 96 6.80 -8.80 -8.90
CA PHE A 96 6.12 -9.40 -10.04
C PHE A 96 6.35 -10.91 -10.01
N ASP A 97 5.34 -11.68 -10.35
CA ASP A 97 5.55 -13.10 -10.59
C ASP A 97 6.06 -13.32 -12.03
N GLU A 98 6.43 -14.54 -12.37
CA GLU A 98 6.97 -14.85 -13.70
C GLU A 98 5.94 -14.67 -14.83
N ARG A 99 4.66 -14.59 -14.50
CA ARG A 99 3.59 -14.35 -15.48
C ARG A 99 3.26 -12.87 -15.62
N THR A 100 3.82 -12.03 -14.77
CA THR A 100 3.60 -10.58 -14.83
C THR A 100 4.27 -10.02 -16.08
N ARG A 101 3.51 -9.26 -16.85
CA ARG A 101 4.05 -8.64 -18.06
C ARG A 101 5.06 -7.57 -17.69
N ARG A 102 6.27 -7.68 -18.27
CA ARG A 102 7.36 -6.73 -18.05
C ARG A 102 7.74 -6.05 -19.36
N THR A 103 8.32 -4.87 -19.23
CA THR A 103 8.97 -4.16 -20.31
C THR A 103 10.49 -4.14 -20.07
N ALA A 104 11.26 -3.69 -21.05
CA ALA A 104 12.70 -3.57 -20.89
C ALA A 104 13.11 -2.58 -19.81
N ASP A 105 12.22 -1.66 -19.45
CA ASP A 105 12.47 -0.64 -18.45
C ASP A 105 12.03 -1.07 -17.04
N ASP A 106 11.50 -2.27 -16.90
CA ASP A 106 11.05 -2.78 -15.61
C ASP A 106 12.25 -3.11 -14.74
N THR A 107 12.42 -2.34 -13.69
CA THR A 107 13.44 -2.53 -12.69
C THR A 107 12.81 -2.52 -11.30
N ILE A 108 13.55 -3.00 -10.32
CA ILE A 108 13.11 -2.87 -8.94
C ILE A 108 13.37 -1.44 -8.51
N GLU A 109 12.30 -0.76 -8.13
CA GLU A 109 12.36 0.61 -7.66
C GLU A 109 12.14 0.63 -6.15
N TYR A 110 12.96 1.38 -5.44
CA TYR A 110 12.87 1.49 -3.98
C TYR A 110 12.24 2.79 -3.51
N PHE A 111 12.03 3.74 -4.43
CA PHE A 111 11.50 5.07 -4.10
C PHE A 111 10.27 5.39 -4.93
N ILE A 112 9.38 6.11 -4.33
CA ILE A 112 8.14 6.52 -4.95
C ILE A 112 8.08 8.03 -5.01
#